data_fbcb5c2580c02c773bd5b415f112084e
#
_entry.id   fbcb5c2580c02c773bd5b415f112084e
#
_cell.length_a   1.000
_cell.length_b   1.000
_cell.length_c   1.000
_cell.angle_alpha   90.00
_cell.angle_beta   90.00
_cell.angle_gamma   90.00
#
_symmetry.space_group_name_H-M   'P 1'
#
loop_
_entity.id
_entity.type
_entity.pdbx_description
1 polymer ?
#
loop_
_entity_poly.entity_id
_entity_poly.type
_entity_poly.pdbx_seq_one_letter_code
_entity_poly.pdbx_strand_id
1 'polypeptide(L)'
;MLSLLLALTLGLTQPPDVSESEDPDPAEAARLEAEQEQARLDAAASIAAAAELADEITRLQRQLVDAARRASDSEAAALQAETAISGLTEQEAQILARLYADRESLIDVLAALQRIETQTPPAILAAPDDAAEAARAASLMATLAPHLRERARLLADELDELRSVRAATLTQRETLTVAETALLQQRDEIEALILRRRALESQRRDEADAFASRASRLGDRAQSIRSLISELSRMAEVMPTLNPRRRSALEGAPEPRMRPTRTLVAARAPTAPLQSLRFVDAHGQLSLPATGQFVRNFGDADTDGALSEGIFIRTRARAQVISPFDARVEFAGPFNTYGGLLILNVGDNYYMILSGLSATFATAGQSVLAGEPVGTMPDSSEPAPELYLEIRRGNTAVDPRPWLRVSDQAG
;
A
#
# COMPACT_ATOMS: atom_id res chain seq x y z
N MET A 1 -39.51 -80.45 -1.71
CA MET A 1 -40.68 -80.72 -2.57
C MET A 1 -40.48 -79.97 -3.86
N LEU A 2 -40.37 -80.72 -4.88
CA LEU A 2 -40.78 -80.67 -6.30
C LEU A 2 -39.99 -79.57 -7.08
N SER A 3 -39.01 -79.98 -7.85
CA SER A 3 -39.06 -80.71 -9.14
C SER A 3 -39.88 -79.98 -10.19
N LEU A 4 -39.26 -79.46 -11.26
CA LEU A 4 -39.35 -80.06 -12.63
C LEU A 4 -38.69 -79.09 -13.64
N LEU A 5 -37.63 -79.55 -14.31
CA LEU A 5 -37.54 -79.90 -15.74
C LEU A 5 -37.71 -78.73 -16.72
N LEU A 6 -36.55 -78.31 -17.33
CA LEU A 6 -36.02 -78.83 -18.62
C LEU A 6 -36.93 -78.54 -19.82
N ALA A 7 -36.52 -77.49 -20.61
CA ALA A 7 -36.69 -77.52 -22.06
C ALA A 7 -35.56 -76.69 -22.74
N LEU A 8 -34.67 -77.43 -23.31
CA LEU A 8 -33.65 -77.05 -24.26
C LEU A 8 -34.31 -76.67 -25.57
N THR A 9 -34.39 -75.44 -25.98
CA THR A 9 -34.64 -75.07 -27.38
C THR A 9 -33.41 -74.33 -27.92
N LEU A 10 -32.65 -74.99 -28.75
CA LEU A 10 -31.71 -74.42 -29.67
C LEU A 10 -32.45 -73.43 -30.59
N GLY A 11 -32.37 -72.14 -30.27
CA GLY A 11 -32.68 -71.08 -31.22
C GLY A 11 -31.38 -70.66 -31.88
N LEU A 12 -31.18 -71.02 -33.11
CA LEU A 12 -30.21 -70.42 -34.02
C LEU A 12 -30.57 -68.90 -34.13
N THR A 13 -29.93 -68.10 -33.35
CA THR A 13 -29.92 -66.67 -33.65
C THR A 13 -28.82 -66.40 -34.66
N GLN A 14 -29.21 -66.00 -35.86
CA GLN A 14 -28.38 -65.43 -36.88
C GLN A 14 -27.42 -64.40 -36.26
N PRO A 15 -26.12 -64.37 -36.65
CA PRO A 15 -25.26 -63.30 -36.24
C PRO A 15 -25.81 -61.99 -36.81
N PRO A 16 -25.71 -60.88 -36.06
CA PRO A 16 -26.09 -59.58 -36.61
C PRO A 16 -25.24 -59.29 -37.83
N ASP A 17 -25.91 -58.86 -38.85
CA ASP A 17 -25.32 -58.43 -40.15
C ASP A 17 -24.36 -57.24 -39.86
N VAL A 18 -23.06 -57.53 -39.79
CA VAL A 18 -22.00 -56.53 -39.66
C VAL A 18 -21.59 -56.15 -41.08
N SER A 19 -22.44 -55.40 -41.72
CA SER A 19 -22.13 -54.72 -42.97
C SER A 19 -22.67 -53.29 -42.91
N GLU A 20 -21.94 -52.47 -42.13
CA GLU A 20 -21.81 -51.04 -42.41
C GLU A 20 -20.54 -50.59 -41.72
N SER A 21 -19.40 -50.64 -42.42
CA SER A 21 -18.29 -49.77 -42.10
C SER A 21 -18.79 -48.36 -42.34
N GLU A 22 -19.35 -47.74 -41.30
CA GLU A 22 -19.60 -46.31 -41.28
C GLU A 22 -18.24 -45.62 -41.53
N ASP A 23 -18.00 -45.25 -42.79
CA ASP A 23 -17.10 -44.14 -43.06
C ASP A 23 -17.59 -42.99 -42.16
N PRO A 24 -16.70 -42.31 -41.40
CA PRO A 24 -17.13 -41.25 -40.50
C PRO A 24 -17.96 -40.27 -41.29
N ASP A 25 -19.21 -40.09 -40.88
CA ASP A 25 -20.20 -39.23 -41.53
C ASP A 25 -19.54 -37.87 -41.78
N PRO A 26 -19.40 -37.44 -43.06
CA PRO A 26 -18.78 -36.17 -43.38
C PRO A 26 -19.45 -34.98 -42.64
N ALA A 27 -20.69 -35.16 -42.22
CA ALA A 27 -21.40 -34.20 -41.38
C ALA A 27 -20.86 -34.17 -39.93
N GLU A 28 -20.38 -35.31 -39.42
CA GLU A 28 -19.80 -35.35 -38.06
C GLU A 28 -18.36 -34.76 -38.03
N ALA A 29 -17.57 -35.02 -39.10
CA ALA A 29 -16.28 -34.38 -39.27
C ALA A 29 -16.41 -32.84 -39.39
N ALA A 30 -17.37 -32.35 -40.17
CA ALA A 30 -17.62 -30.93 -40.33
C ALA A 30 -18.11 -30.28 -39.01
N ARG A 31 -18.89 -31.00 -38.18
CA ARG A 31 -19.30 -30.53 -36.83
C ARG A 31 -18.10 -30.41 -35.89
N LEU A 32 -17.21 -31.38 -35.87
CA LEU A 32 -16.00 -31.37 -35.05
C LEU A 32 -15.04 -30.23 -35.44
N GLU A 33 -14.90 -29.97 -36.76
CA GLU A 33 -14.13 -28.84 -37.25
C GLU A 33 -14.75 -27.50 -36.84
N ALA A 34 -16.08 -27.36 -36.95
CA ALA A 34 -16.80 -26.16 -36.48
C ALA A 34 -16.68 -25.96 -34.96
N GLU A 35 -16.79 -27.03 -34.14
CA GLU A 35 -16.59 -26.98 -32.69
C GLU A 35 -15.15 -26.59 -32.33
N GLN A 36 -14.15 -27.09 -33.08
CA GLN A 36 -12.75 -26.70 -32.85
C GLN A 36 -12.50 -25.23 -33.20
N GLU A 37 -13.05 -24.75 -34.30
CA GLU A 37 -12.90 -23.33 -34.68
C GLU A 37 -13.61 -22.42 -33.69
N GLN A 38 -14.81 -22.78 -33.24
CA GLN A 38 -15.51 -22.03 -32.19
C GLN A 38 -14.71 -22.04 -30.89
N ALA A 39 -14.14 -23.15 -30.49
CA ALA A 39 -13.30 -23.24 -29.28
C ALA A 39 -12.02 -22.36 -29.40
N ARG A 40 -11.46 -22.24 -30.63
CA ARG A 40 -10.33 -21.34 -30.89
C ARG A 40 -10.72 -19.87 -30.77
N LEU A 41 -11.87 -19.49 -31.33
CA LEU A 41 -12.38 -18.12 -31.25
C LEU A 41 -12.69 -17.75 -29.80
N ASP A 42 -13.35 -18.65 -29.05
CA ASP A 42 -13.64 -18.45 -27.63
C ASP A 42 -12.36 -18.34 -26.79
N ALA A 43 -11.33 -19.13 -27.10
CA ALA A 43 -10.04 -19.03 -26.43
C ALA A 43 -9.33 -17.69 -26.74
N ALA A 44 -9.37 -17.24 -28.01
CA ALA A 44 -8.79 -15.96 -28.39
C ALA A 44 -9.51 -14.78 -27.70
N ALA A 45 -10.85 -14.83 -27.65
CA ALA A 45 -11.66 -13.83 -26.96
C ALA A 45 -11.35 -13.80 -25.45
N SER A 46 -11.22 -14.97 -24.81
CA SER A 46 -10.87 -15.05 -23.38
C SER A 46 -9.47 -14.51 -23.08
N ILE A 47 -8.50 -14.76 -23.96
CA ILE A 47 -7.14 -14.20 -23.83
C ILE A 47 -7.17 -12.68 -23.97
N ALA A 48 -7.94 -12.14 -24.92
CA ALA A 48 -8.08 -10.70 -25.10
C ALA A 48 -8.74 -10.04 -23.87
N ALA A 49 -9.82 -10.63 -23.34
CA ALA A 49 -10.48 -10.14 -22.13
C ALA A 49 -9.54 -10.18 -20.90
N ALA A 50 -8.76 -11.25 -20.74
CA ALA A 50 -7.78 -11.35 -19.65
C ALA A 50 -6.67 -10.29 -19.77
N ALA A 51 -6.24 -9.95 -20.99
CA ALA A 51 -5.27 -8.87 -21.22
C ALA A 51 -5.85 -7.50 -20.88
N GLU A 52 -7.10 -7.23 -21.24
CA GLU A 52 -7.79 -5.99 -20.92
C GLU A 52 -7.96 -5.78 -19.42
N LEU A 53 -8.35 -6.84 -18.68
CA LEU A 53 -8.41 -6.82 -17.21
C LEU A 53 -7.03 -6.58 -16.58
N ALA A 54 -5.97 -7.18 -17.11
CA ALA A 54 -4.61 -6.97 -16.63
C ALA A 54 -4.15 -5.52 -16.82
N ASP A 55 -4.48 -4.90 -17.95
CA ASP A 55 -4.18 -3.50 -18.23
C ASP A 55 -4.97 -2.56 -17.33
N GLU A 56 -6.22 -2.88 -17.01
CA GLU A 56 -7.03 -2.09 -16.09
C GLU A 56 -6.50 -2.19 -14.65
N ILE A 57 -6.13 -3.38 -14.19
CA ILE A 57 -5.47 -3.58 -12.89
C ILE A 57 -4.18 -2.77 -12.81
N THR A 58 -3.36 -2.78 -13.86
CA THR A 58 -2.12 -2.00 -13.91
C THR A 58 -2.38 -0.49 -13.85
N ARG A 59 -3.44 -0.01 -14.49
CA ARG A 59 -3.87 1.41 -14.39
C ARG A 59 -4.30 1.77 -12.97
N LEU A 60 -5.10 0.92 -12.34
CA LEU A 60 -5.53 1.13 -10.94
C LEU A 60 -4.35 1.12 -9.96
N GLN A 61 -3.35 0.27 -10.18
CA GLN A 61 -2.12 0.27 -9.36
C GLN A 61 -1.39 1.61 -9.45
N ARG A 62 -1.24 2.18 -10.65
CA ARG A 62 -0.64 3.51 -10.80
C ARG A 62 -1.45 4.59 -10.11
N GLN A 63 -2.79 4.56 -10.26
CA GLN A 63 -3.67 5.50 -9.56
C GLN A 63 -3.56 5.37 -8.04
N LEU A 64 -3.43 4.15 -7.51
CA LEU A 64 -3.20 3.91 -6.08
C LEU A 64 -1.86 4.50 -5.61
N VAL A 65 -0.78 4.33 -6.38
CA VAL A 65 0.52 4.92 -6.06
C VAL A 65 0.44 6.45 -6.06
N ASP A 66 -0.21 7.04 -7.07
CA ASP A 66 -0.38 8.49 -7.15
C ASP A 66 -1.25 9.05 -6.00
N ALA A 67 -2.32 8.35 -5.63
CA ALA A 67 -3.17 8.72 -4.50
C ALA A 67 -2.43 8.58 -3.15
N ALA A 68 -1.66 7.50 -2.97
CA ALA A 68 -0.84 7.30 -1.77
C ALA A 68 0.25 8.36 -1.63
N ARG A 69 0.88 8.75 -2.74
CA ARG A 69 1.87 9.84 -2.74
C ARG A 69 1.24 11.16 -2.28
N ARG A 70 0.08 11.52 -2.83
CA ARG A 70 -0.65 12.73 -2.40
C ARG A 70 -1.01 12.68 -0.92
N ALA A 71 -1.44 11.51 -0.42
CA ALA A 71 -1.74 11.30 0.99
C ALA A 71 -0.48 11.48 1.86
N SER A 72 0.65 10.92 1.46
CA SER A 72 1.93 11.10 2.16
C SER A 72 2.39 12.55 2.18
N ASP A 73 2.24 13.29 1.07
CA ASP A 73 2.56 14.72 0.99
C ASP A 73 1.66 15.54 1.96
N SER A 74 0.37 15.22 2.03
CA SER A 74 -0.57 15.86 2.96
C SER A 74 -0.29 15.49 4.43
N GLU A 75 0.11 14.24 4.72
CA GLU A 75 0.55 13.82 6.07
C GLU A 75 1.81 14.58 6.50
N ALA A 76 2.79 14.73 5.60
CA ALA A 76 4.00 15.49 5.87
C ALA A 76 3.68 16.97 6.15
N ALA A 77 2.80 17.59 5.35
CA ALA A 77 2.34 18.96 5.57
C ALA A 77 1.62 19.14 6.92
N ALA A 78 0.77 18.19 7.30
CA ALA A 78 0.09 18.19 8.58
C ALA A 78 1.08 18.08 9.75
N LEU A 79 2.03 17.17 9.68
CA LEU A 79 3.07 16.99 10.70
C LEU A 79 3.94 18.25 10.87
N GLN A 80 4.32 18.87 9.74
CA GLN A 80 5.07 20.14 9.76
C GLN A 80 4.27 21.26 10.41
N ALA A 81 2.98 21.39 10.07
CA ALA A 81 2.10 22.38 10.67
C ALA A 81 1.92 22.17 12.17
N GLU A 82 1.74 20.93 12.64
CA GLU A 82 1.66 20.58 14.08
C GLU A 82 2.95 20.96 14.83
N THR A 83 4.10 20.63 14.25
CA THR A 83 5.40 20.97 14.83
C THR A 83 5.59 22.49 14.91
N ALA A 84 5.23 23.21 13.85
CA ALA A 84 5.28 24.67 13.83
C ALA A 84 4.34 25.31 14.87
N ILE A 85 3.10 24.80 15.02
CA ILE A 85 2.14 25.26 16.01
C ILE A 85 2.70 25.04 17.43
N SER A 86 3.32 23.90 17.71
CA SER A 86 3.94 23.61 19.00
C SER A 86 5.05 24.62 19.33
N GLY A 87 5.97 24.87 18.38
CA GLY A 87 7.04 25.86 18.55
C GLY A 87 6.51 27.29 18.73
N LEU A 88 5.51 27.70 17.94
CA LEU A 88 4.88 29.02 18.08
C LEU A 88 4.13 29.18 19.43
N THR A 89 3.52 28.11 19.92
CA THR A 89 2.86 28.11 21.23
C THR A 89 3.86 28.30 22.38
N GLU A 90 5.02 27.68 22.29
CA GLU A 90 6.12 27.86 23.23
C GLU A 90 6.67 29.29 23.16
N GLN A 91 6.86 29.85 21.97
CA GLN A 91 7.28 31.23 21.78
C GLN A 91 6.26 32.21 22.38
N GLU A 92 4.94 31.99 22.15
CA GLU A 92 3.87 32.78 22.74
C GLU A 92 3.95 32.76 24.28
N ALA A 93 4.15 31.56 24.86
CA ALA A 93 4.29 31.42 26.30
C ALA A 93 5.49 32.22 26.89
N GLN A 94 6.63 32.20 26.17
CA GLN A 94 7.83 32.95 26.56
C GLN A 94 7.60 34.48 26.49
N ILE A 95 6.96 34.99 25.42
CA ILE A 95 6.61 36.40 25.26
C ILE A 95 5.66 36.83 26.39
N LEU A 96 4.61 36.05 26.67
CA LEU A 96 3.68 36.33 27.74
C LEU A 96 4.38 36.34 29.11
N ALA A 97 5.30 35.42 29.38
CA ALA A 97 6.07 35.40 30.62
C ALA A 97 6.91 36.69 30.78
N ARG A 98 7.55 37.21 29.74
CA ARG A 98 8.26 38.49 29.72
C ARG A 98 7.31 39.66 30.01
N LEU A 99 6.17 39.73 29.31
CA LEU A 99 5.16 40.77 29.48
C LEU A 99 4.61 40.81 30.92
N TYR A 100 4.39 39.64 31.55
CA TYR A 100 3.94 39.60 32.97
C TYR A 100 5.02 40.08 33.93
N ALA A 101 6.29 39.70 33.74
CA ALA A 101 7.39 40.19 34.59
C ALA A 101 7.56 41.70 34.46
N ASP A 102 7.40 42.26 33.27
CA ASP A 102 7.47 43.69 33.02
C ASP A 102 6.32 44.48 33.63
N ARG A 103 5.10 43.92 33.62
CA ARG A 103 3.94 44.51 34.29
C ARG A 103 4.18 44.65 35.81
N GLU A 104 4.77 43.66 36.45
CA GLU A 104 5.08 43.67 37.87
C GLU A 104 6.07 44.80 38.21
N SER A 105 7.13 44.93 37.40
CA SER A 105 8.10 46.03 37.50
C SER A 105 7.46 47.42 37.32
N LEU A 106 6.50 47.57 36.38
CA LEU A 106 5.77 48.84 36.17
C LEU A 106 4.85 49.19 37.33
N ILE A 107 4.21 48.21 37.95
CA ILE A 107 3.38 48.41 39.15
C ILE A 107 4.24 48.96 40.31
N ASP A 108 5.43 48.43 40.53
CA ASP A 108 6.37 48.87 41.55
C ASP A 108 6.82 50.32 41.32
N VAL A 109 7.13 50.67 40.07
CA VAL A 109 7.49 52.07 39.70
C VAL A 109 6.32 53.03 39.91
N LEU A 110 5.11 52.66 39.49
CA LEU A 110 3.90 53.45 39.70
C LEU A 110 3.59 53.64 41.19
N ALA A 111 3.72 52.58 42.01
CA ALA A 111 3.55 52.64 43.44
C ALA A 111 4.60 53.55 44.14
N ALA A 112 5.83 53.55 43.63
CA ALA A 112 6.87 54.46 44.10
C ALA A 112 6.56 55.91 43.70
N LEU A 113 6.09 56.19 42.49
CA LEU A 113 5.67 57.53 42.05
C LEU A 113 4.49 58.05 42.80
N GLN A 114 3.46 57.24 43.10
CA GLN A 114 2.32 57.60 43.90
C GLN A 114 2.72 57.97 45.35
N ARG A 115 3.68 57.23 45.94
CA ARG A 115 4.21 57.60 47.28
C ARG A 115 4.88 58.95 47.27
N ILE A 116 5.62 59.28 46.17
CA ILE A 116 6.25 60.63 46.07
C ILE A 116 5.19 61.72 45.92
N GLU A 117 4.14 61.48 45.11
CA GLU A 117 3.04 62.44 44.89
C GLU A 117 2.22 62.70 46.16
N THR A 118 1.92 61.64 46.96
CA THR A 118 1.14 61.75 48.20
C THR A 118 1.91 62.34 49.38
N GLN A 119 3.25 62.37 49.33
CA GLN A 119 4.11 62.96 50.38
C GLN A 119 4.51 64.39 50.07
N THR A 120 4.10 64.99 48.97
CA THR A 120 4.37 66.38 48.64
C THR A 120 3.43 67.28 49.44
N PRO A 121 3.91 68.10 50.38
CA PRO A 121 3.07 68.98 51.15
C PRO A 121 2.46 70.07 50.27
N PRO A 122 1.20 70.50 50.51
CA PRO A 122 0.48 71.50 49.74
C PRO A 122 0.90 72.95 49.97
N ALA A 123 2.17 73.16 50.24
CA ALA A 123 2.65 74.53 50.63
C ALA A 123 3.73 75.03 49.62
N ILE A 124 3.28 75.32 48.40
CA ILE A 124 4.19 75.78 47.29
C ILE A 124 4.47 77.30 47.34
N LEU A 125 4.22 78.02 48.42
CA LEU A 125 4.33 79.48 48.31
C LEU A 125 5.23 80.22 49.35
N ALA A 126 6.07 79.63 50.18
CA ALA A 126 6.74 80.43 51.20
C ALA A 126 8.14 80.01 51.70
N ALA A 127 8.91 79.13 51.14
CA ALA A 127 10.25 78.83 51.63
C ALA A 127 11.33 78.52 50.54
N PRO A 128 12.58 79.01 50.70
CA PRO A 128 13.69 78.68 49.71
C PRO A 128 14.07 77.18 49.69
N ASP A 129 13.68 76.43 50.72
CA ASP A 129 13.92 74.93 50.72
C ASP A 129 13.03 74.20 49.76
N ASP A 130 11.84 74.71 49.42
CA ASP A 130 10.90 74.15 48.47
C ASP A 130 11.45 74.14 47.01
N ALA A 131 12.28 75.12 46.68
CA ALA A 131 12.94 75.23 45.40
C ALA A 131 13.98 74.09 45.19
N ALA A 132 14.68 73.69 46.25
CA ALA A 132 15.62 72.57 46.22
C ALA A 132 14.94 71.21 46.07
N GLU A 133 13.76 71.02 46.69
CA GLU A 133 12.95 69.81 46.56
C GLU A 133 12.33 69.73 45.15
N ALA A 134 11.78 70.85 44.66
CA ALA A 134 11.26 70.90 43.28
C ALA A 134 12.36 70.60 42.21
N ALA A 135 13.59 71.15 42.45
CA ALA A 135 14.73 70.87 41.60
C ALA A 135 15.18 69.36 41.62
N ARG A 136 15.14 68.74 42.81
CA ARG A 136 15.40 67.30 42.96
C ARG A 136 14.30 66.47 42.31
N ALA A 137 13.05 66.80 42.45
CA ALA A 137 11.93 66.10 41.79
C ALA A 137 12.02 66.28 40.28
N ALA A 138 12.32 67.48 39.78
CA ALA A 138 12.57 67.67 38.30
C ALA A 138 13.76 66.90 37.78
N SER A 139 14.87 66.82 38.55
CA SER A 139 16.04 66.02 38.19
C SER A 139 15.72 64.52 38.18
N LEU A 140 14.95 64.00 39.15
CA LEU A 140 14.50 62.62 39.17
C LEU A 140 13.57 62.32 38.01
N MET A 141 12.64 63.22 37.68
CA MET A 141 11.76 63.07 36.52
C MET A 141 12.53 63.12 35.20
N ALA A 142 13.55 63.96 35.10
CA ALA A 142 14.42 64.04 33.92
C ALA A 142 15.25 62.76 33.69
N THR A 143 15.60 62.03 34.75
CA THR A 143 16.30 60.74 34.65
C THR A 143 15.32 59.56 34.44
N LEU A 144 14.12 59.61 34.99
CA LEU A 144 13.12 58.53 34.82
C LEU A 144 12.39 58.57 33.49
N ALA A 145 12.13 59.74 32.91
CA ALA A 145 11.36 59.87 31.67
C ALA A 145 11.98 59.11 30.46
N PRO A 146 13.32 59.14 30.25
CA PRO A 146 13.94 58.34 29.20
C PRO A 146 13.78 56.82 29.45
N HIS A 147 13.95 56.37 30.69
CA HIS A 147 13.77 54.97 31.05
C HIS A 147 12.33 54.48 30.83
N LEU A 148 11.33 55.28 31.17
CA LEU A 148 9.93 54.98 30.93
C LEU A 148 9.61 54.94 29.43
N ARG A 149 10.19 55.84 28.60
CA ARG A 149 10.02 55.82 27.15
C ARG A 149 10.66 54.59 26.52
N GLU A 150 11.85 54.21 26.97
CA GLU A 150 12.50 53.00 26.49
C GLU A 150 11.71 51.73 26.87
N ARG A 151 11.20 51.69 28.11
CA ARG A 151 10.33 50.58 28.55
C ARG A 151 9.05 50.48 27.74
N ALA A 152 8.42 51.62 27.44
CA ALA A 152 7.23 51.67 26.60
C ALA A 152 7.50 51.20 25.16
N ARG A 153 8.69 51.45 24.62
CA ARG A 153 9.12 50.93 23.32
C ARG A 153 9.27 49.42 23.37
N LEU A 154 10.01 48.89 24.35
CA LEU A 154 10.21 47.46 24.50
C LEU A 154 8.88 46.70 24.62
N LEU A 155 7.94 47.27 25.43
CA LEU A 155 6.60 46.70 25.53
C LEU A 155 5.81 46.74 24.23
N ALA A 156 5.93 47.81 23.44
CA ALA A 156 5.32 47.89 22.12
C ALA A 156 5.90 46.84 21.16
N ASP A 157 7.23 46.67 21.15
CA ASP A 157 7.92 45.68 20.33
C ASP A 157 7.52 44.25 20.72
N GLU A 158 7.40 43.94 22.04
CA GLU A 158 6.92 42.62 22.52
C GLU A 158 5.46 42.36 22.15
N LEU A 159 4.59 43.37 22.19
CA LEU A 159 3.19 43.26 21.76
C LEU A 159 3.10 43.00 20.23
N ASP A 160 3.96 43.61 19.45
CA ASP A 160 4.01 43.39 18.01
C ASP A 160 4.58 42.00 17.70
N GLU A 161 5.59 41.51 18.44
CA GLU A 161 6.09 40.14 18.37
C GLU A 161 4.95 39.14 18.70
N LEU A 162 4.20 39.36 19.79
CA LEU A 162 3.06 38.53 20.16
C LEU A 162 1.99 38.49 19.08
N ARG A 163 1.68 39.63 18.47
CA ARG A 163 0.71 39.68 17.34
C ARG A 163 1.20 38.89 16.16
N SER A 164 2.49 38.96 15.81
CA SER A 164 3.09 38.24 14.70
C SER A 164 3.07 36.73 14.95
N VAL A 165 3.43 36.26 16.14
CA VAL A 165 3.37 34.85 16.55
C VAL A 165 1.94 34.32 16.49
N ARG A 166 0.97 35.07 16.99
CA ARG A 166 -0.45 34.67 16.88
C ARG A 166 -0.95 34.61 15.46
N ALA A 167 -0.57 35.55 14.61
CA ALA A 167 -0.93 35.51 13.19
C ALA A 167 -0.31 34.28 12.49
N ALA A 168 0.97 33.99 12.76
CA ALA A 168 1.64 32.79 12.25
C ALA A 168 0.95 31.49 12.74
N THR A 169 0.54 31.43 14.01
CA THR A 169 -0.20 30.29 14.56
C THR A 169 -1.53 30.06 13.83
N LEU A 170 -2.27 31.13 13.54
CA LEU A 170 -3.53 31.02 12.78
C LEU A 170 -3.27 30.47 11.37
N THR A 171 -2.25 30.96 10.67
CA THR A 171 -1.87 30.46 9.35
C THR A 171 -1.50 28.98 9.38
N GLN A 172 -0.73 28.54 10.39
CA GLN A 172 -0.37 27.11 10.52
C GLN A 172 -1.59 26.24 10.85
N ARG A 173 -2.54 26.72 11.65
CA ARG A 173 -3.81 26.01 11.90
C ARG A 173 -4.65 25.86 10.65
N GLU A 174 -4.70 26.89 9.81
CA GLU A 174 -5.37 26.81 8.52
C GLU A 174 -4.71 25.77 7.60
N THR A 175 -3.37 25.78 7.51
CA THR A 175 -2.59 24.77 6.76
C THR A 175 -2.89 23.36 7.26
N LEU A 176 -2.92 23.14 8.57
CA LEU A 176 -3.26 21.87 9.18
C LEU A 176 -4.67 21.41 8.78
N THR A 177 -5.67 22.30 8.89
CA THR A 177 -7.05 21.97 8.52
C THR A 177 -7.20 21.59 7.04
N VAL A 178 -6.51 22.30 6.15
CA VAL A 178 -6.48 21.99 4.72
C VAL A 178 -5.85 20.61 4.48
N ALA A 179 -4.70 20.34 5.11
CA ALA A 179 -4.01 19.07 4.99
C ALA A 179 -4.86 17.89 5.50
N GLU A 180 -5.53 18.05 6.66
CA GLU A 180 -6.42 17.03 7.23
C GLU A 180 -7.64 16.76 6.35
N THR A 181 -8.24 17.81 5.78
CA THR A 181 -9.36 17.66 4.85
C THR A 181 -8.94 16.92 3.58
N ALA A 182 -7.77 17.25 3.03
CA ALA A 182 -7.20 16.56 1.88
C ALA A 182 -6.92 15.08 2.19
N LEU A 183 -6.40 14.77 3.39
CA LEU A 183 -6.16 13.40 3.84
C LEU A 183 -7.44 12.55 3.88
N LEU A 184 -8.53 13.10 4.39
CA LEU A 184 -9.82 12.39 4.43
C LEU A 184 -10.28 12.04 3.01
N GLN A 185 -10.25 13.01 2.08
CA GLN A 185 -10.63 12.80 0.69
C GLN A 185 -9.75 11.76 -0.01
N GLN A 186 -8.44 11.80 0.24
CA GLN A 186 -7.48 10.86 -0.35
C GLN A 186 -7.67 9.45 0.18
N ARG A 187 -8.01 9.29 1.46
CA ARG A 187 -8.33 7.98 2.06
C ARG A 187 -9.56 7.37 1.42
N ASP A 188 -10.62 8.16 1.23
CA ASP A 188 -11.84 7.70 0.55
C ASP A 188 -11.55 7.27 -0.89
N GLU A 189 -10.71 8.04 -1.62
CA GLU A 189 -10.26 7.69 -2.97
C GLU A 189 -9.46 6.38 -2.99
N ILE A 190 -8.50 6.23 -2.10
CA ILE A 190 -7.68 5.01 -1.97
C ILE A 190 -8.56 3.80 -1.67
N GLU A 191 -9.51 3.91 -0.74
CA GLU A 191 -10.43 2.83 -0.40
C GLU A 191 -11.28 2.41 -1.60
N ALA A 192 -11.84 3.37 -2.33
CA ALA A 192 -12.61 3.12 -3.54
C ALA A 192 -11.78 2.40 -4.62
N LEU A 193 -10.54 2.83 -4.85
CA LEU A 193 -9.62 2.20 -5.80
C LEU A 193 -9.25 0.78 -5.38
N ILE A 194 -9.02 0.53 -4.08
CA ILE A 194 -8.73 -0.81 -3.54
C ILE A 194 -9.91 -1.75 -3.76
N LEU A 195 -11.14 -1.30 -3.46
CA LEU A 195 -12.34 -2.09 -3.67
C LEU A 195 -12.53 -2.44 -5.16
N ARG A 196 -12.35 -1.47 -6.05
CA ARG A 196 -12.43 -1.70 -7.49
C ARG A 196 -11.38 -2.69 -7.97
N ARG A 197 -10.13 -2.56 -7.52
CA ARG A 197 -9.06 -3.49 -7.86
C ARG A 197 -9.37 -4.91 -7.38
N ARG A 198 -9.85 -5.08 -6.13
CA ARG A 198 -10.24 -6.40 -5.60
C ARG A 198 -11.33 -7.05 -6.44
N ALA A 199 -12.33 -6.28 -6.88
CA ALA A 199 -13.39 -6.77 -7.74
C ALA A 199 -12.84 -7.30 -9.09
N LEU A 200 -11.93 -6.55 -9.72
CA LEU A 200 -11.30 -6.97 -10.99
C LEU A 200 -10.39 -8.18 -10.81
N GLU A 201 -9.64 -8.26 -9.71
CA GLU A 201 -8.81 -9.43 -9.39
C GLU A 201 -9.66 -10.69 -9.14
N SER A 202 -10.83 -10.55 -8.49
CA SER A 202 -11.80 -11.65 -8.33
C SER A 202 -12.32 -12.08 -9.68
N GLN A 203 -12.80 -11.14 -10.50
CA GLN A 203 -13.28 -11.44 -11.84
C GLN A 203 -12.23 -12.18 -12.69
N ARG A 204 -10.97 -11.73 -12.64
CA ARG A 204 -9.87 -12.39 -13.36
C ARG A 204 -9.63 -13.82 -12.88
N ARG A 205 -9.78 -14.10 -11.58
CA ARG A 205 -9.66 -15.46 -11.05
C ARG A 205 -10.82 -16.34 -11.51
N ASP A 206 -12.04 -15.84 -11.43
CA ASP A 206 -13.25 -16.55 -11.84
C ASP A 206 -13.19 -16.91 -13.35
N GLU A 207 -12.72 -15.97 -14.19
CA GLU A 207 -12.51 -16.22 -15.63
C GLU A 207 -11.42 -17.27 -15.89
N ALA A 208 -10.30 -17.20 -15.13
CA ALA A 208 -9.21 -18.17 -15.25
C ALA A 208 -9.67 -19.58 -14.84
N ASP A 209 -10.45 -19.70 -13.76
CA ASP A 209 -10.98 -20.97 -13.27
C ASP A 209 -12.02 -21.54 -14.25
N ALA A 210 -12.88 -20.69 -14.82
CA ALA A 210 -13.82 -21.08 -15.86
C ALA A 210 -13.10 -21.59 -17.12
N PHE A 211 -12.01 -20.91 -17.52
CA PHE A 211 -11.19 -21.34 -18.64
C PHE A 211 -10.48 -22.69 -18.38
N ALA A 212 -9.87 -22.84 -17.19
CA ALA A 212 -9.23 -24.08 -16.79
C ALA A 212 -10.22 -25.26 -16.79
N SER A 213 -11.45 -25.03 -16.28
CA SER A 213 -12.51 -26.02 -16.28
C SER A 213 -13.00 -26.42 -17.68
N ARG A 214 -13.05 -25.44 -18.62
CA ARG A 214 -13.38 -25.73 -20.03
C ARG A 214 -12.26 -26.53 -20.71
N ALA A 215 -11.00 -26.14 -20.49
CA ALA A 215 -9.83 -26.82 -21.03
C ALA A 215 -9.73 -28.27 -20.54
N SER A 216 -10.00 -28.52 -19.26
CA SER A 216 -10.04 -29.88 -18.69
C SER A 216 -11.12 -30.73 -19.37
N ARG A 217 -12.35 -30.23 -19.49
CA ARG A 217 -13.44 -30.97 -20.17
C ARG A 217 -13.15 -31.31 -21.62
N LEU A 218 -12.50 -30.39 -22.36
CA LEU A 218 -12.07 -30.65 -23.74
C LEU A 218 -10.95 -31.69 -23.81
N GLY A 219 -10.02 -31.65 -22.83
CA GLY A 219 -8.97 -32.66 -22.69
C GLY A 219 -9.51 -34.06 -22.44
N ASP A 220 -10.45 -34.20 -21.52
CA ASP A 220 -11.09 -35.47 -21.16
C ASP A 220 -11.87 -36.03 -22.36
N ARG A 221 -12.58 -35.19 -23.11
CA ARG A 221 -13.32 -35.57 -24.29
C ARG A 221 -12.37 -36.04 -25.43
N ALA A 222 -11.26 -35.32 -25.64
CA ALA A 222 -10.25 -35.69 -26.59
C ALA A 222 -9.55 -37.02 -26.24
N GLN A 223 -9.35 -37.29 -24.95
CA GLN A 223 -8.78 -38.56 -24.48
C GLN A 223 -9.75 -39.72 -24.66
N SER A 224 -11.06 -39.52 -24.41
CA SER A 224 -12.11 -40.52 -24.65
C SER A 224 -12.22 -40.88 -26.13
N ILE A 225 -12.14 -39.91 -27.05
CA ILE A 225 -12.15 -40.15 -28.50
C ILE A 225 -10.89 -40.93 -28.93
N ARG A 226 -9.71 -40.58 -28.39
CA ARG A 226 -8.48 -41.33 -28.68
C ARG A 226 -8.55 -42.80 -28.21
N SER A 227 -9.14 -43.03 -27.02
CA SER A 227 -9.32 -44.41 -26.51
C SER A 227 -10.27 -45.20 -27.38
N LEU A 228 -11.38 -44.62 -27.84
CA LEU A 228 -12.31 -45.23 -28.77
C LEU A 228 -11.63 -45.57 -30.13
N ILE A 229 -10.89 -44.64 -30.69
CA ILE A 229 -10.15 -44.85 -31.94
C ILE A 229 -9.11 -45.99 -31.77
N SER A 230 -8.39 -46.04 -30.64
CA SER A 230 -7.43 -47.09 -30.34
C SER A 230 -8.09 -48.47 -30.15
N GLU A 231 -9.31 -48.49 -29.63
CA GLU A 231 -10.10 -49.73 -29.46
C GLU A 231 -10.66 -50.21 -30.77
N LEU A 232 -11.21 -49.32 -31.60
CA LEU A 232 -11.62 -49.61 -32.99
C LEU A 232 -10.46 -50.10 -33.85
N SER A 233 -9.29 -49.48 -33.73
CA SER A 233 -8.08 -49.96 -34.47
C SER A 233 -7.66 -51.36 -34.03
N ARG A 234 -7.75 -51.68 -32.73
CA ARG A 234 -7.47 -53.03 -32.22
C ARG A 234 -8.49 -54.04 -32.69
N MET A 235 -9.78 -53.68 -32.76
CA MET A 235 -10.84 -54.56 -33.28
C MET A 235 -10.65 -54.81 -34.79
N ALA A 236 -10.21 -53.78 -35.56
CA ALA A 236 -9.90 -53.91 -36.98
C ALA A 236 -8.68 -54.82 -37.24
N GLU A 237 -7.70 -54.87 -36.34
CA GLU A 237 -6.52 -55.75 -36.44
C GLU A 237 -6.88 -57.24 -36.12
N VAL A 238 -7.93 -57.49 -35.34
CA VAL A 238 -8.38 -58.86 -34.98
C VAL A 238 -9.27 -59.48 -36.06
N MET A 239 -9.80 -58.72 -37.04
CA MET A 239 -10.53 -59.27 -38.16
C MET A 239 -9.60 -59.86 -39.21
N PRO A 240 -9.66 -61.17 -39.55
CA PRO A 240 -8.82 -61.75 -40.56
C PRO A 240 -9.17 -61.15 -41.91
N THR A 241 -8.16 -60.56 -42.55
CA THR A 241 -8.25 -59.94 -43.87
C THR A 241 -8.60 -60.98 -44.92
N LEU A 242 -9.83 -60.99 -45.39
CA LEU A 242 -10.30 -61.83 -46.53
C LEU A 242 -10.22 -61.12 -47.87
N ASN A 243 -9.15 -60.39 -48.17
CA ASN A 243 -8.91 -60.02 -49.54
C ASN A 243 -7.45 -59.52 -49.87
N PRO A 244 -6.58 -60.37 -50.42
CA PRO A 244 -5.21 -59.95 -50.73
C PRO A 244 -5.08 -59.14 -52.04
N ARG A 245 -6.16 -58.77 -52.72
CA ARG A 245 -6.10 -58.11 -54.03
C ARG A 245 -6.20 -56.56 -54.03
N ARG A 246 -6.33 -55.92 -52.87
CA ARG A 246 -6.39 -54.45 -52.81
C ARG A 246 -5.14 -53.79 -52.23
N ARG A 247 -4.08 -54.53 -52.00
CA ARG A 247 -2.83 -53.99 -51.41
C ARG A 247 -1.90 -53.22 -52.35
N SER A 248 -2.15 -53.33 -53.68
CA SER A 248 -1.23 -52.74 -54.67
C SER A 248 -1.58 -51.31 -55.13
N ALA A 249 -2.60 -50.65 -54.59
CA ALA A 249 -3.02 -49.33 -55.09
C ALA A 249 -2.71 -48.18 -54.13
N LEU A 250 -2.06 -48.42 -52.98
CA LEU A 250 -1.74 -47.40 -51.99
C LEU A 250 -0.24 -47.26 -51.68
N GLU A 251 0.63 -47.89 -52.47
CA GLU A 251 2.09 -47.71 -52.41
C GLU A 251 2.50 -46.44 -53.16
N GLY A 252 2.17 -45.26 -52.67
CA GLY A 252 2.54 -44.02 -53.33
C GLY A 252 1.99 -42.75 -52.66
N ALA A 253 1.22 -42.89 -51.63
CA ALA A 253 0.77 -41.72 -50.86
C ALA A 253 1.91 -41.26 -49.90
N PRO A 254 2.35 -40.00 -49.96
CA PRO A 254 3.33 -39.49 -49.01
C PRO A 254 2.75 -39.54 -47.59
N GLU A 255 3.49 -40.17 -46.67
CA GLU A 255 3.16 -40.16 -45.25
C GLU A 255 2.90 -38.72 -44.80
N PRO A 256 1.78 -38.46 -44.08
CA PRO A 256 1.57 -37.15 -43.49
C PRO A 256 2.67 -36.93 -42.46
N ARG A 257 3.61 -36.04 -42.77
CA ARG A 257 4.61 -35.58 -41.81
C ARG A 257 3.85 -34.96 -40.64
N MET A 258 3.78 -35.67 -39.51
CA MET A 258 3.38 -35.12 -38.24
C MET A 258 4.26 -33.89 -37.97
N ARG A 259 3.68 -32.71 -38.08
CA ARG A 259 4.30 -31.52 -37.48
C ARG A 259 4.43 -31.81 -35.98
N PRO A 260 5.61 -31.59 -35.39
CA PRO A 260 5.74 -31.74 -33.94
C PRO A 260 4.68 -30.85 -33.29
N THR A 261 3.80 -31.47 -32.52
CA THR A 261 2.86 -30.79 -31.65
C THR A 261 3.72 -29.93 -30.74
N ARG A 262 3.73 -28.64 -31.04
CA ARG A 262 4.32 -27.63 -30.13
C ARG A 262 3.56 -27.80 -28.84
N THR A 263 4.20 -28.46 -27.86
CA THR A 263 3.71 -28.52 -26.49
C THR A 263 3.32 -27.09 -26.15
N LEU A 264 2.02 -26.85 -25.95
CA LEU A 264 1.55 -25.62 -25.31
C LEU A 264 2.15 -25.69 -23.93
N VAL A 265 3.37 -25.18 -23.79
CA VAL A 265 3.88 -24.71 -22.51
C VAL A 265 2.79 -23.78 -22.04
N ALA A 266 2.13 -24.17 -20.94
CA ALA A 266 1.18 -23.30 -20.26
C ALA A 266 1.81 -21.91 -20.29
N ALA A 267 1.15 -21.00 -21.00
CA ALA A 267 1.58 -19.63 -21.08
C ALA A 267 1.53 -19.12 -19.63
N ARG A 268 2.67 -19.24 -18.96
CA ARG A 268 2.97 -18.46 -17.78
C ARG A 268 2.72 -17.04 -18.25
N ALA A 269 1.65 -16.45 -17.73
CA ALA A 269 1.31 -15.07 -18.03
C ALA A 269 2.63 -14.29 -18.04
N PRO A 270 2.93 -13.52 -19.09
CA PRO A 270 4.10 -12.68 -19.07
C PRO A 270 3.87 -11.68 -17.95
N THR A 271 4.40 -11.98 -16.76
CA THR A 271 4.81 -10.95 -15.84
C THR A 271 5.96 -10.30 -16.62
N ALA A 272 5.62 -9.27 -17.42
CA ALA A 272 6.63 -8.38 -17.94
C ALA A 272 7.43 -7.94 -16.72
N PRO A 273 8.72 -8.19 -16.63
CA PRO A 273 9.52 -7.49 -15.65
C PRO A 273 9.45 -6.04 -16.12
N LEU A 274 8.67 -5.20 -15.42
CA LEU A 274 9.11 -3.85 -15.22
C LEU A 274 10.59 -4.00 -14.88
N GLN A 275 11.46 -3.29 -15.57
CA GLN A 275 12.90 -3.29 -15.28
C GLN A 275 13.04 -2.74 -13.85
N SER A 276 12.67 -3.54 -12.89
CA SER A 276 12.78 -3.23 -11.48
C SER A 276 14.25 -3.34 -11.15
N LEU A 277 14.81 -2.23 -10.66
CA LEU A 277 16.10 -2.20 -10.00
C LEU A 277 16.15 -3.42 -9.05
N ARG A 278 17.27 -4.15 -9.04
CA ARG A 278 17.40 -5.26 -8.08
C ARG A 278 17.42 -4.68 -6.67
N PHE A 279 16.77 -5.34 -5.73
CA PHE A 279 16.70 -4.87 -4.35
C PHE A 279 18.09 -4.61 -3.74
N VAL A 280 19.06 -5.45 -4.07
CA VAL A 280 20.47 -5.31 -3.63
C VAL A 280 21.08 -3.98 -4.08
N ASP A 281 20.66 -3.45 -5.23
CA ASP A 281 21.20 -2.23 -5.84
C ASP A 281 20.38 -0.98 -5.44
N ALA A 282 19.30 -1.14 -4.66
CA ALA A 282 18.36 -0.08 -4.29
C ALA A 282 18.73 0.68 -3.02
N HIS A 283 20.01 0.68 -2.62
CA HIS A 283 20.49 1.44 -1.45
C HIS A 283 20.18 2.94 -1.58
N GLY A 284 19.59 3.52 -0.53
CA GLY A 284 19.22 4.93 -0.47
C GLY A 284 18.06 5.34 -1.39
N GLN A 285 17.34 4.38 -1.98
CA GLN A 285 16.27 4.65 -2.95
C GLN A 285 14.86 4.29 -2.44
N LEU A 286 14.77 3.51 -1.36
CA LEU A 286 13.49 3.11 -0.80
C LEU A 286 12.80 4.29 -0.12
N SER A 287 11.53 4.49 -0.43
CA SER A 287 10.68 5.41 0.31
C SER A 287 10.39 4.85 1.70
N LEU A 288 10.25 5.74 2.69
CA LEU A 288 9.75 5.33 4.01
C LEU A 288 8.37 4.68 3.85
N PRO A 289 8.09 3.57 4.56
CA PRO A 289 6.80 2.91 4.49
C PRO A 289 5.65 3.74 5.07
N ALA A 290 5.93 4.69 5.96
CA ALA A 290 4.97 5.66 6.49
C ALA A 290 5.68 6.95 6.88
N THR A 291 4.96 8.08 6.84
CA THR A 291 5.42 9.38 7.33
C THR A 291 5.50 9.35 8.87
N GLY A 292 6.67 9.67 9.43
CA GLY A 292 6.87 9.64 10.87
C GLY A 292 8.32 9.85 11.29
N GLN A 293 8.57 9.70 12.60
CA GLN A 293 9.89 9.87 13.21
C GLN A 293 10.45 8.52 13.67
N PHE A 294 11.76 8.32 13.48
CA PHE A 294 12.45 7.14 14.01
C PHE A 294 12.51 7.23 15.55
N VAL A 295 11.98 6.21 16.23
CA VAL A 295 11.98 6.13 17.70
C VAL A 295 12.91 5.03 18.23
N ARG A 296 13.19 4.02 17.42
CA ARG A 296 14.14 2.97 17.73
C ARG A 296 14.83 2.50 16.45
N ASN A 297 16.14 2.34 16.51
CA ASN A 297 16.96 1.89 15.40
C ASN A 297 17.27 0.41 15.47
N PHE A 298 17.77 -0.13 14.37
CA PHE A 298 18.35 -1.47 14.34
C PHE A 298 19.52 -1.57 15.31
N GLY A 299 19.52 -2.62 16.15
CA GLY A 299 20.55 -2.86 17.16
C GLY A 299 20.38 -2.09 18.47
N ASP A 300 19.38 -1.21 18.59
CA ASP A 300 19.05 -0.57 19.88
C ASP A 300 18.46 -1.61 20.83
N ALA A 301 18.86 -1.53 22.12
CA ALA A 301 18.31 -2.39 23.15
C ALA A 301 16.89 -1.99 23.53
N ASP A 302 16.00 -2.96 23.67
CA ASP A 302 14.66 -2.77 24.22
C ASP A 302 14.71 -2.69 25.77
N THR A 303 13.58 -2.35 26.39
CA THR A 303 13.41 -2.35 27.86
C THR A 303 13.81 -3.65 28.53
N ASP A 304 13.68 -4.78 27.84
CA ASP A 304 14.03 -6.12 28.29
C ASP A 304 15.48 -6.54 27.93
N GLY A 305 16.25 -5.62 27.31
CA GLY A 305 17.63 -5.86 26.91
C GLY A 305 17.79 -6.63 25.59
N ALA A 306 16.71 -6.96 24.88
CA ALA A 306 16.76 -7.56 23.55
C ALA A 306 17.15 -6.49 22.50
N LEU A 307 18.01 -6.87 21.56
CA LEU A 307 18.40 -5.98 20.45
C LEU A 307 17.32 -5.96 19.38
N SER A 308 16.96 -4.77 18.92
CA SER A 308 16.00 -4.59 17.84
C SER A 308 16.54 -5.14 16.51
N GLU A 309 15.79 -6.04 15.87
CA GLU A 309 16.10 -6.59 14.53
C GLU A 309 15.57 -5.70 13.38
N GLY A 310 14.95 -4.57 13.70
CA GLY A 310 14.40 -3.62 12.74
C GLY A 310 14.39 -2.19 13.28
N ILE A 311 13.64 -1.32 12.62
CA ILE A 311 13.45 0.06 13.02
C ILE A 311 11.98 0.31 13.37
N PHE A 312 11.73 1.23 14.31
CA PHE A 312 10.40 1.66 14.68
C PHE A 312 10.20 3.10 14.23
N ILE A 313 9.08 3.36 13.55
CA ILE A 313 8.68 4.66 13.04
C ILE A 313 7.39 5.06 13.75
N ARG A 314 7.45 6.12 14.57
CA ARG A 314 6.26 6.69 15.20
C ARG A 314 5.52 7.50 14.16
N THR A 315 4.25 7.16 13.97
CA THR A 315 3.38 7.74 12.95
C THR A 315 2.21 8.49 13.58
N ARG A 316 1.49 9.26 12.78
CA ARG A 316 0.17 9.77 13.18
C ARG A 316 -0.86 8.64 13.26
N ALA A 317 -1.96 8.89 13.99
CA ALA A 317 -3.12 8.01 13.96
C ALA A 317 -3.62 7.83 12.52
N ARG A 318 -3.95 6.57 12.15
CA ARG A 318 -4.45 6.20 10.81
C ARG A 318 -3.51 6.57 9.65
N ALA A 319 -2.19 6.71 9.91
CA ALA A 319 -1.21 6.98 8.86
C ALA A 319 -1.26 5.92 7.77
N GLN A 320 -1.08 6.35 6.51
CA GLN A 320 -1.02 5.46 5.36
C GLN A 320 0.30 4.71 5.34
N VAL A 321 0.23 3.37 5.16
CA VAL A 321 1.43 2.54 4.99
C VAL A 321 1.53 2.09 3.54
N ILE A 322 2.69 2.35 2.93
CA ILE A 322 3.01 2.02 1.54
C ILE A 322 4.07 0.93 1.45
N SER A 323 4.12 0.22 0.33
CA SER A 323 5.23 -0.68 0.02
C SER A 323 6.48 0.14 -0.34
N PRO A 324 7.63 -0.05 0.35
CA PRO A 324 8.85 0.69 0.00
C PRO A 324 9.48 0.28 -1.34
N PHE A 325 9.15 -0.91 -1.84
CA PHE A 325 9.72 -1.49 -3.05
C PHE A 325 8.71 -2.40 -3.77
N ASP A 326 8.93 -2.68 -5.05
CA ASP A 326 8.15 -3.65 -5.80
C ASP A 326 8.30 -5.03 -5.15
N ALA A 327 7.20 -5.66 -4.79
CA ALA A 327 7.24 -6.89 -4.01
C ALA A 327 6.09 -7.84 -4.35
N ARG A 328 6.27 -9.09 -3.95
CA ARG A 328 5.19 -10.05 -3.85
C ARG A 328 4.82 -10.26 -2.39
N VAL A 329 3.54 -10.19 -2.07
CA VAL A 329 3.03 -10.42 -0.72
C VAL A 329 3.09 -11.92 -0.42
N GLU A 330 3.90 -12.31 0.57
CA GLU A 330 3.96 -13.70 1.07
C GLU A 330 2.95 -13.93 2.17
N PHE A 331 2.75 -12.93 3.03
CA PHE A 331 1.77 -12.98 4.13
C PHE A 331 1.14 -11.61 4.34
N ALA A 332 -0.17 -11.58 4.61
CA ALA A 332 -0.90 -10.39 5.02
C ALA A 332 -2.05 -10.81 5.96
N GLY A 333 -2.04 -10.31 7.18
CA GLY A 333 -3.10 -10.62 8.14
C GLY A 333 -2.72 -10.30 9.58
N PRO A 334 -3.63 -10.55 10.52
CA PRO A 334 -3.37 -10.36 11.95
C PRO A 334 -2.33 -11.39 12.45
N PHE A 335 -1.41 -10.94 13.30
CA PHE A 335 -0.37 -11.81 13.86
C PHE A 335 -0.19 -11.53 15.35
N ASN A 336 -0.72 -12.41 16.19
CA ASN A 336 -0.63 -12.35 17.65
C ASN A 336 -0.94 -10.95 18.23
N THR A 337 -0.08 -10.46 19.13
CA THR A 337 -0.15 -9.15 19.79
C THR A 337 0.45 -8.01 18.95
N TYR A 338 1.07 -8.30 17.80
CA TYR A 338 1.78 -7.33 16.97
C TYR A 338 0.87 -6.59 15.98
N GLY A 339 -0.46 -6.84 16.04
CA GLY A 339 -1.42 -6.25 15.11
C GLY A 339 -1.36 -6.89 13.72
N GLY A 340 -1.61 -6.11 12.67
CA GLY A 340 -1.48 -6.57 11.30
C GLY A 340 -0.01 -6.71 10.90
N LEU A 341 0.31 -7.85 10.30
CA LEU A 341 1.63 -8.20 9.78
C LEU A 341 1.56 -8.34 8.26
N LEU A 342 2.55 -7.78 7.58
CA LEU A 342 2.74 -7.92 6.15
C LEU A 342 4.17 -8.38 5.88
N ILE A 343 4.33 -9.47 5.12
CA ILE A 343 5.62 -9.97 4.66
C ILE A 343 5.69 -9.82 3.15
N LEU A 344 6.66 -9.07 2.69
CA LEU A 344 6.90 -8.73 1.30
C LEU A 344 8.18 -9.41 0.81
N ASN A 345 8.08 -10.21 -0.24
CA ASN A 345 9.22 -10.78 -0.95
C ASN A 345 9.67 -9.80 -2.04
N VAL A 346 10.84 -9.22 -1.87
CA VAL A 346 11.42 -8.21 -2.78
C VAL A 346 12.43 -8.79 -3.78
N GLY A 347 12.56 -10.12 -3.80
CA GLY A 347 13.51 -10.83 -4.65
C GLY A 347 14.89 -10.99 -4.00
N ASP A 348 15.82 -11.64 -4.72
CA ASP A 348 17.21 -11.86 -4.29
C ASP A 348 17.36 -12.47 -2.87
N ASN A 349 16.37 -13.24 -2.41
CA ASN A 349 16.30 -13.82 -1.05
C ASN A 349 16.15 -12.76 0.07
N TYR A 350 15.60 -11.57 -0.26
CA TYR A 350 15.26 -10.54 0.69
C TYR A 350 13.76 -10.47 0.95
N TYR A 351 13.42 -10.19 2.21
CA TYR A 351 12.07 -10.02 2.69
C TYR A 351 11.96 -8.74 3.50
N MET A 352 10.87 -8.00 3.34
CA MET A 352 10.51 -6.89 4.21
C MET A 352 9.33 -7.29 5.08
N ILE A 353 9.40 -6.99 6.35
CA ILE A 353 8.37 -7.24 7.35
C ILE A 353 7.88 -5.90 7.85
N LEU A 354 6.57 -5.66 7.71
CA LEU A 354 5.88 -4.50 8.25
C LEU A 354 4.89 -4.99 9.30
N SER A 355 4.93 -4.44 10.52
CA SER A 355 3.95 -4.78 11.56
C SER A 355 3.50 -3.56 12.35
N GLY A 356 2.42 -3.72 13.13
CA GLY A 356 1.74 -2.63 13.82
C GLY A 356 0.55 -2.06 13.03
N LEU A 357 0.16 -2.69 11.93
CA LEU A 357 -0.95 -2.25 11.08
C LEU A 357 -2.30 -2.54 11.76
N SER A 358 -3.27 -1.65 11.60
CA SER A 358 -4.68 -1.89 11.96
C SER A 358 -5.42 -2.64 10.87
N ALA A 359 -5.10 -2.34 9.60
CA ALA A 359 -5.71 -2.98 8.44
C ALA A 359 -4.64 -3.21 7.36
N THR A 360 -4.76 -4.36 6.65
CA THR A 360 -3.95 -4.69 5.48
C THR A 360 -4.82 -4.64 4.23
N PHE A 361 -4.33 -3.98 3.17
CA PHE A 361 -5.04 -3.85 1.90
C PHE A 361 -4.62 -4.92 0.89
N ALA A 362 -3.42 -5.42 1.01
CA ALA A 362 -2.88 -6.47 0.17
C ALA A 362 -3.26 -7.87 0.68
N THR A 363 -3.25 -8.86 -0.20
CA THR A 363 -3.51 -10.27 0.10
C THR A 363 -2.31 -11.13 -0.32
N ALA A 364 -2.12 -12.28 0.35
CA ALA A 364 -1.04 -13.21 0.02
C ALA A 364 -1.10 -13.63 -1.46
N GLY A 365 0.07 -13.68 -2.11
CA GLY A 365 0.23 -13.96 -3.53
C GLY A 365 0.07 -12.76 -4.48
N GLN A 366 -0.39 -11.62 -3.99
CA GLN A 366 -0.56 -10.38 -4.74
C GLN A 366 0.80 -9.71 -4.99
N SER A 367 0.96 -9.07 -6.16
CA SER A 367 2.09 -8.18 -6.43
C SER A 367 1.70 -6.74 -6.11
N VAL A 368 2.59 -6.04 -5.43
CA VAL A 368 2.46 -4.62 -5.07
C VAL A 368 3.64 -3.83 -5.63
N LEU A 369 3.38 -2.59 -6.02
CA LEU A 369 4.40 -1.69 -6.55
C LEU A 369 4.99 -0.82 -5.42
N ALA A 370 6.19 -0.33 -5.62
CA ALA A 370 6.76 0.71 -4.76
C ALA A 370 5.83 1.93 -4.69
N GLY A 371 5.55 2.41 -3.47
CA GLY A 371 4.60 3.49 -3.21
C GLY A 371 3.13 3.06 -3.17
N GLU A 372 2.80 1.80 -3.44
CA GLU A 372 1.41 1.31 -3.38
C GLU A 372 0.94 1.19 -1.91
N PRO A 373 -0.28 1.66 -1.58
CA PRO A 373 -0.82 1.54 -0.23
C PRO A 373 -1.10 0.09 0.12
N VAL A 374 -0.49 -0.40 1.20
CA VAL A 374 -0.59 -1.79 1.67
C VAL A 374 -1.30 -1.94 3.00
N GLY A 375 -1.54 -0.84 3.72
CA GLY A 375 -2.27 -0.86 4.98
C GLY A 375 -2.39 0.51 5.63
N THR A 376 -2.96 0.54 6.85
CA THR A 376 -3.07 1.74 7.68
C THR A 376 -2.65 1.45 9.11
N MET A 377 -2.16 2.48 9.79
CA MET A 377 -1.85 2.45 11.22
C MET A 377 -3.11 2.54 12.08
N PRO A 378 -3.05 2.13 13.36
CA PRO A 378 -4.17 2.26 14.29
C PRO A 378 -4.68 3.69 14.44
N ASP A 379 -5.97 3.82 14.80
CA ASP A 379 -6.61 5.09 15.14
C ASP A 379 -6.40 5.38 16.63
N SER A 380 -5.15 5.60 17.02
CA SER A 380 -4.76 5.94 18.40
C SER A 380 -3.81 7.12 18.36
N SER A 381 -4.02 8.10 19.25
CA SER A 381 -3.11 9.22 19.44
C SER A 381 -2.24 9.05 20.68
N GLU A 382 -2.70 8.27 21.68
CA GLU A 382 -1.98 8.01 22.93
C GLU A 382 -2.12 6.54 23.34
N PRO A 383 -1.04 5.73 23.28
CA PRO A 383 0.24 6.07 22.65
C PRO A 383 0.13 6.21 21.12
N ALA A 384 0.96 7.09 20.54
CA ALA A 384 1.05 7.23 19.10
C ALA A 384 1.46 5.89 18.48
N PRO A 385 0.87 5.50 17.33
CA PRO A 385 1.17 4.20 16.73
C PRO A 385 2.59 4.15 16.19
N GLU A 386 3.21 2.99 16.31
CA GLU A 386 4.56 2.73 15.85
C GLU A 386 4.55 1.63 14.79
N LEU A 387 5.05 1.94 13.61
CA LEU A 387 5.27 0.99 12.52
C LEU A 387 6.64 0.34 12.71
N TYR A 388 6.67 -0.98 12.75
CA TYR A 388 7.91 -1.75 12.70
C TYR A 388 8.27 -2.11 11.27
N LEU A 389 9.51 -1.83 10.86
CA LEU A 389 10.09 -2.25 9.59
C LEU A 389 11.36 -3.08 9.85
N GLU A 390 11.37 -4.29 9.33
CA GLU A 390 12.51 -5.18 9.34
C GLU A 390 12.84 -5.62 7.91
N ILE A 391 14.12 -5.70 7.58
CA ILE A 391 14.60 -6.29 6.33
C ILE A 391 15.37 -7.56 6.71
N ARG A 392 15.05 -8.67 6.06
CA ARG A 392 15.76 -9.96 6.24
C ARG A 392 16.40 -10.40 4.94
N ARG A 393 17.60 -10.92 5.05
CA ARG A 393 18.26 -11.69 3.99
C ARG A 393 18.24 -13.16 4.36
N GLY A 394 17.36 -13.93 3.72
CA GLY A 394 17.06 -15.29 4.17
C GLY A 394 16.52 -15.28 5.60
N ASN A 395 17.28 -15.84 6.54
CA ASN A 395 16.90 -15.92 7.96
C ASN A 395 17.60 -14.90 8.86
N THR A 396 18.38 -13.97 8.30
CA THR A 396 19.16 -12.99 9.05
C THR A 396 18.59 -11.60 8.87
N ALA A 397 18.31 -10.90 9.97
CA ALA A 397 17.92 -9.49 9.97
C ALA A 397 19.11 -8.61 9.58
N VAL A 398 18.85 -7.57 8.79
CA VAL A 398 19.84 -6.59 8.35
C VAL A 398 19.32 -5.17 8.61
N ASP A 399 20.22 -4.23 8.92
CA ASP A 399 19.86 -2.82 9.17
C ASP A 399 19.12 -2.22 7.97
N PRO A 400 17.85 -1.78 8.10
CA PRO A 400 17.08 -1.23 6.99
C PRO A 400 17.56 0.14 6.50
N ARG A 401 18.24 0.93 7.34
CA ARG A 401 18.61 2.33 7.07
C ARG A 401 19.40 2.53 5.78
N PRO A 402 20.38 1.66 5.41
CA PRO A 402 21.13 1.85 4.17
C PRO A 402 20.27 1.84 2.90
N TRP A 403 19.08 1.24 2.92
CA TRP A 403 18.16 1.20 1.78
C TRP A 403 17.22 2.40 1.74
N LEU A 404 16.87 2.97 2.89
CA LEU A 404 15.91 4.06 2.99
C LEU A 404 16.50 5.38 2.48
N ARG A 405 15.67 6.16 1.79
CA ARG A 405 15.97 7.58 1.56
C ARG A 405 15.93 8.28 2.90
N VAL A 406 17.04 8.78 3.32
CA VAL A 406 17.08 9.77 4.40
C VAL A 406 16.64 11.08 3.79
N SER A 407 15.34 11.36 3.77
CA SER A 407 14.89 12.73 3.58
C SER A 407 15.40 13.53 4.79
N ASP A 408 15.94 14.72 4.53
CA ASP A 408 16.61 15.63 5.49
C ASP A 408 15.72 16.07 6.67
N GLN A 409 15.07 15.15 7.36
CA GLN A 409 14.27 15.39 8.57
C GLN A 409 15.04 15.00 9.84
N ALA A 410 16.35 14.91 9.75
CA ALA A 410 17.25 14.90 10.89
C ALA A 410 17.83 16.29 11.05
N GLY A 411 17.06 17.20 11.62
CA GLY A 411 17.48 18.50 12.08
C GLY A 411 16.82 18.81 13.41
#